data_32cd119567505c60fca0a783d802921e
#
_entry.id   32cd119567505c60fca0a783d802921e
#
_cell.length_a   1.000
_cell.length_b   1.000
_cell.length_c   1.000
_cell.angle_alpha   90.00
_cell.angle_beta   90.00
_cell.angle_gamma   90.00
#
_symmetry.space_group_name_H-M   'P 1'
#
loop_
_entity.id
_entity.type
_entity.pdbx_description
1 polymer ?
#
loop_
_entity_poly.entity_id
_entity_poly.type
_entity_poly.pdbx_seq_one_letter_code
_entity_poly.pdbx_strand_id
1 'polypeptide(L)'
;MTDSTVYNQVLAILRTVLWGEERFPYQAPQDADWDEIYKELKAQSVQGLAMDLLSRLNPSASRQYLTAAGRGMMHWYKILQGQQEIFQLLRDAGIACAVVKGTSAACYYPQPASRMMGDIDLLVDPADFDRACELISEGAEYLGENYRHTEYKRNGLVVEVHRAFAIFHDAEKDALFDQRVFGALGDAELVPLDGYTFCRLPAVENGLTLLEHINNHLHSGLGLRQIIDWMMYADRELDDAVWYRDFAPFLQKLERETLAVTVTRMCQMYLGLREDITWCAHADEDLCRELMNYILYQGNFGRKNENGSNCASEMISVTRSPLALFRVLQQRGCINLEDAIERRPFLRYFAWMYQIGRYVHRGLATEHPVRFLRTAITRSKPQSSLLEQLGVTRIEEEGKKVQ
;
A
#
# COMPACT_ATOMS: atom_id res chain seq x y z
N MET A 1 21.53 9.03 -10.76
CA MET A 1 21.94 8.48 -9.45
C MET A 1 21.46 9.49 -8.43
N THR A 2 20.37 9.21 -7.76
CA THR A 2 19.88 9.99 -6.63
C THR A 2 20.84 9.78 -5.47
N ASP A 3 21.08 10.83 -4.72
CA ASP A 3 22.11 10.93 -3.70
C ASP A 3 22.03 9.76 -2.69
N SER A 4 22.92 8.79 -2.83
CA SER A 4 22.97 7.61 -1.96
C SER A 4 23.12 7.97 -0.49
N THR A 5 23.61 9.18 -0.19
CA THR A 5 23.84 9.71 1.15
C THR A 5 22.52 9.97 1.88
N VAL A 6 21.53 10.62 1.24
CA VAL A 6 20.20 10.90 1.85
C VAL A 6 19.45 9.59 2.14
N TYR A 7 19.45 8.64 1.21
CA TYR A 7 18.77 7.36 1.41
C TYR A 7 19.40 6.54 2.56
N ASN A 8 20.73 6.51 2.63
CA ASN A 8 21.41 5.83 3.72
C ASN A 8 21.07 6.46 5.09
N GLN A 9 20.95 7.79 5.14
CA GLN A 9 20.54 8.48 6.36
C GLN A 9 19.09 8.19 6.74
N VAL A 10 18.17 8.19 5.77
CA VAL A 10 16.75 7.82 5.98
C VAL A 10 16.65 6.40 6.54
N LEU A 11 17.33 5.42 5.94
CA LEU A 11 17.31 4.03 6.41
C LEU A 11 17.95 3.90 7.81
N ALA A 12 19.03 4.64 8.09
CA ALA A 12 19.65 4.67 9.42
C ALA A 12 18.72 5.28 10.48
N ILE A 13 18.07 6.41 10.18
CA ILE A 13 17.04 7.02 11.04
C ILE A 13 15.92 6.04 11.32
N LEU A 14 15.38 5.37 10.28
CA LEU A 14 14.30 4.41 10.45
C LEU A 14 14.70 3.23 11.33
N ARG A 15 15.92 2.68 11.19
CA ARG A 15 16.42 1.64 12.09
C ARG A 15 16.47 2.12 13.55
N THR A 16 16.97 3.32 13.77
CA THR A 16 17.07 3.90 15.12
C THR A 16 15.69 4.06 15.77
N VAL A 17 14.72 4.63 15.06
CA VAL A 17 13.38 4.90 15.62
C VAL A 17 12.52 3.65 15.78
N LEU A 18 12.74 2.62 14.98
CA LEU A 18 12.01 1.35 15.05
C LEU A 18 12.58 0.40 16.11
N TRP A 19 13.90 0.36 16.28
CA TRP A 19 14.57 -0.65 17.10
C TRP A 19 15.29 -0.08 18.33
N GLY A 20 15.31 1.26 18.47
CA GLY A 20 15.96 1.98 19.56
C GLY A 20 17.41 2.35 19.29
N GLU A 21 17.85 3.46 19.93
CA GLU A 21 19.18 4.01 19.78
C GLU A 21 20.28 3.10 20.36
N GLU A 22 19.94 2.24 21.32
CA GLU A 22 20.88 1.26 21.89
C GLU A 22 21.28 0.21 20.86
N ARG A 23 20.34 -0.26 20.03
CA ARG A 23 20.60 -1.26 19.00
C ARG A 23 21.15 -0.64 17.71
N PHE A 24 20.62 0.50 17.32
CA PHE A 24 21.01 1.20 16.10
C PHE A 24 21.25 2.70 16.40
N PRO A 25 22.42 3.06 16.93
CA PRO A 25 22.73 4.46 17.18
C PRO A 25 22.85 5.25 15.88
N TYR A 26 22.18 6.38 15.82
CA TYR A 26 22.28 7.30 14.68
C TYR A 26 23.18 8.49 15.04
N GLN A 27 24.19 8.71 14.21
CA GLN A 27 25.05 9.89 14.27
C GLN A 27 24.84 10.69 12.99
N ALA A 28 24.31 11.91 13.15
CA ALA A 28 24.10 12.79 12.02
C ALA A 28 25.45 13.26 11.43
N PRO A 29 25.66 13.19 10.12
CA PRO A 29 26.76 13.86 9.46
C PRO A 29 26.71 15.37 9.71
N GLN A 30 27.87 16.03 9.72
CA GLN A 30 27.95 17.48 9.94
C GLN A 30 27.28 18.30 8.83
N ASP A 31 27.25 17.75 7.64
CA ASP A 31 26.67 18.30 6.42
C ASP A 31 25.30 17.69 6.07
N ALA A 32 24.58 17.15 7.06
CA ALA A 32 23.27 16.54 6.86
C ALA A 32 22.27 17.55 6.26
N ASP A 33 21.73 17.22 5.09
CA ASP A 33 20.63 17.97 4.48
C ASP A 33 19.29 17.54 5.06
N TRP A 34 18.91 18.20 6.16
CA TRP A 34 17.68 17.88 6.89
C TRP A 34 16.41 18.10 6.08
N ASP A 35 16.43 19.04 5.15
CA ASP A 35 15.26 19.31 4.29
C ASP A 35 15.05 18.19 3.30
N GLU A 36 16.11 17.71 2.64
CA GLU A 36 16.02 16.57 1.74
C GLU A 36 15.74 15.26 2.49
N ILE A 37 16.30 15.03 3.68
CA ILE A 37 15.96 13.88 4.53
C ILE A 37 14.46 13.90 4.88
N TYR A 38 13.94 15.05 5.33
CA TYR A 38 12.53 15.16 5.69
C TYR A 38 11.60 15.03 4.51
N LYS A 39 11.98 15.56 3.35
CA LYS A 39 11.27 15.42 2.08
C LYS A 39 11.20 13.94 1.65
N GLU A 40 12.31 13.21 1.80
CA GLU A 40 12.35 11.78 1.51
C GLU A 40 11.44 10.99 2.45
N LEU A 41 11.53 11.21 3.77
CA LEU A 41 10.65 10.57 4.75
C LEU A 41 9.16 10.80 4.42
N LYS A 42 8.80 12.01 3.97
CA LYS A 42 7.43 12.31 3.51
C LYS A 42 7.06 11.58 2.22
N ALA A 43 7.98 11.51 1.26
CA ALA A 43 7.77 10.80 0.00
C ALA A 43 7.52 9.31 0.24
N GLN A 44 8.12 8.73 1.29
CA GLN A 44 7.95 7.34 1.72
C GLN A 44 6.78 7.14 2.70
N SER A 45 6.10 8.22 3.12
CA SER A 45 5.02 8.22 4.13
C SER A 45 5.43 7.64 5.48
N VAL A 46 6.67 7.85 5.89
CA VAL A 46 7.25 7.37 7.17
C VAL A 46 7.75 8.50 8.07
N GLN A 47 7.48 9.75 7.71
CA GLN A 47 7.92 10.91 8.49
C GLN A 47 7.45 10.90 9.95
N GLY A 48 6.25 10.35 10.22
CA GLY A 48 5.71 10.27 11.58
C GLY A 48 6.61 9.54 12.56
N LEU A 49 7.33 8.51 12.10
CA LEU A 49 8.28 7.74 12.91
C LEU A 49 9.48 8.55 13.38
N ALA A 50 9.91 9.51 12.58
CA ALA A 50 11.17 10.23 12.80
C ALA A 50 11.03 11.59 13.51
N MET A 51 9.81 12.08 13.80
CA MET A 51 9.59 13.45 14.26
C MET A 51 10.34 13.80 15.55
N ASP A 52 10.30 12.90 16.54
CA ASP A 52 10.99 13.12 17.80
C ASP A 52 12.51 13.19 17.59
N LEU A 53 13.08 12.21 16.89
CA LEU A 53 14.51 12.17 16.60
C LEU A 53 14.95 13.40 15.80
N LEU A 54 14.22 13.78 14.75
CA LEU A 54 14.52 14.97 13.95
C LEU A 54 14.43 16.26 14.77
N SER A 55 13.47 16.36 15.69
CA SER A 55 13.34 17.55 16.54
C SER A 55 14.55 17.75 17.47
N ARG A 56 15.19 16.67 17.89
CA ARG A 56 16.41 16.68 18.72
C ARG A 56 17.66 16.96 17.89
N LEU A 57 17.74 16.40 16.69
CA LEU A 57 18.92 16.48 15.81
C LEU A 57 18.99 17.80 15.02
N ASN A 58 17.84 18.39 14.70
CA ASN A 58 17.75 19.67 13.99
C ASN A 58 16.92 20.69 14.80
N PRO A 59 17.51 21.30 15.83
CA PRO A 59 16.82 22.26 16.72
C PRO A 59 16.22 23.45 15.97
N SER A 60 16.83 23.88 14.86
CA SER A 60 16.35 25.01 14.06
C SER A 60 14.94 24.76 13.44
N ALA A 61 14.61 23.52 13.10
CA ALA A 61 13.31 23.10 12.58
C ALA A 61 12.45 22.34 13.61
N SER A 62 12.88 22.23 14.86
CA SER A 62 12.20 21.44 15.90
C SER A 62 10.70 21.79 16.03
N ARG A 63 10.35 23.08 16.02
CA ARG A 63 8.95 23.53 16.08
C ARG A 63 8.10 22.97 14.92
N GLN A 64 8.66 22.88 13.72
CA GLN A 64 7.97 22.31 12.55
C GLN A 64 7.68 20.83 12.76
N TYR A 65 8.69 20.07 13.22
CA TYR A 65 8.54 18.63 13.46
C TYR A 65 7.54 18.33 14.58
N LEU A 66 7.63 19.02 15.71
CA LEU A 66 6.69 18.85 16.83
C LEU A 66 5.25 19.26 16.46
N THR A 67 5.08 20.31 15.64
CA THR A 67 3.75 20.68 15.12
C THR A 67 3.19 19.59 14.19
N ALA A 68 4.03 18.99 13.36
CA ALA A 68 3.62 17.89 12.48
C ALA A 68 3.27 16.63 13.30
N ALA A 69 4.05 16.30 14.32
CA ALA A 69 3.77 15.20 15.26
C ALA A 69 2.44 15.40 15.98
N GLY A 70 2.17 16.59 16.50
CA GLY A 70 0.92 16.93 17.17
C GLY A 70 -0.32 16.77 16.26
N ARG A 71 -0.22 17.20 14.99
CA ARG A 71 -1.27 16.99 14.01
C ARG A 71 -1.47 15.50 13.70
N GLY A 72 -0.39 14.72 13.58
CA GLY A 72 -0.44 13.28 13.41
C GLY A 72 -1.16 12.58 14.57
N MET A 73 -0.85 12.97 15.80
CA MET A 73 -1.48 12.45 17.02
C MET A 73 -2.98 12.77 17.08
N MET A 74 -3.38 13.99 16.74
CA MET A 74 -4.80 14.37 16.68
C MET A 74 -5.55 13.55 15.61
N HIS A 75 -4.91 13.32 14.46
CA HIS A 75 -5.49 12.49 13.41
C HIS A 75 -5.60 11.03 13.83
N TRP A 76 -4.59 10.50 14.52
CA TRP A 76 -4.59 9.17 15.11
C TRP A 76 -5.81 8.94 16.01
N TYR A 77 -6.02 9.78 17.01
CA TYR A 77 -7.17 9.65 17.91
C TYR A 77 -8.51 9.81 17.18
N LYS A 78 -8.58 10.67 16.18
CA LYS A 78 -9.78 10.81 15.36
C LYS A 78 -10.10 9.51 14.60
N ILE A 79 -9.09 8.83 14.05
CA ILE A 79 -9.26 7.54 13.38
C ILE A 79 -9.72 6.47 14.38
N LEU A 80 -9.07 6.35 15.54
CA LEU A 80 -9.46 5.37 16.55
C LEU A 80 -10.91 5.55 17.00
N GLN A 81 -11.31 6.79 17.27
CA GLN A 81 -12.71 7.10 17.61
C GLN A 81 -13.67 6.71 16.47
N GLY A 82 -13.37 7.10 15.24
CA GLY A 82 -14.21 6.77 14.08
C GLY A 82 -14.34 5.27 13.84
N GLN A 83 -13.24 4.52 14.00
CA GLN A 83 -13.25 3.05 13.90
C GLN A 83 -14.12 2.42 15.00
N GLN A 84 -14.00 2.89 16.23
CA GLN A 84 -14.83 2.36 17.33
C GLN A 84 -16.31 2.65 17.12
N GLU A 85 -16.67 3.84 16.63
CA GLU A 85 -18.06 4.20 16.30
C GLU A 85 -18.62 3.27 15.20
N ILE A 86 -17.87 3.05 14.13
CA ILE A 86 -18.27 2.16 13.02
C ILE A 86 -18.36 0.71 13.50
N PHE A 87 -17.37 0.24 14.26
CA PHE A 87 -17.37 -1.11 14.81
C PHE A 87 -18.60 -1.35 15.70
N GLN A 88 -18.94 -0.39 16.60
CA GLN A 88 -20.12 -0.50 17.43
C GLN A 88 -21.42 -0.55 16.61
N LEU A 89 -21.54 0.31 15.59
CA LEU A 89 -22.68 0.37 14.67
C LEU A 89 -22.92 -0.99 13.97
N LEU A 90 -21.86 -1.59 13.41
CA LEU A 90 -21.96 -2.86 12.70
C LEU A 90 -22.20 -4.04 13.65
N ARG A 91 -21.57 -4.03 14.82
CA ARG A 91 -21.77 -5.05 15.86
C ARG A 91 -23.21 -5.07 16.36
N ASP A 92 -23.83 -3.91 16.60
CA ASP A 92 -25.22 -3.80 17.06
C ASP A 92 -26.20 -4.28 15.98
N ALA A 93 -25.81 -4.23 14.72
CA ALA A 93 -26.54 -4.81 13.60
C ALA A 93 -26.24 -6.31 13.36
N GLY A 94 -25.33 -6.93 14.15
CA GLY A 94 -24.91 -8.31 13.99
C GLY A 94 -24.02 -8.57 12.77
N ILE A 95 -23.34 -7.54 12.26
CA ILE A 95 -22.46 -7.62 11.08
C ILE A 95 -21.02 -7.83 11.54
N ALA A 96 -20.40 -8.92 11.10
CA ALA A 96 -18.98 -9.18 11.34
C ALA A 96 -18.13 -8.27 10.46
N CYS A 97 -17.11 -7.65 11.07
CA CYS A 97 -16.18 -6.78 10.36
C CYS A 97 -14.78 -6.82 10.97
N ALA A 98 -13.76 -6.48 10.17
CA ALA A 98 -12.40 -6.31 10.64
C ALA A 98 -11.73 -5.13 9.95
N VAL A 99 -10.93 -4.37 10.72
CA VAL A 99 -10.06 -3.34 10.15
C VAL A 99 -8.82 -4.02 9.58
N VAL A 100 -8.46 -3.66 8.36
CA VAL A 100 -7.22 -4.10 7.70
C VAL A 100 -6.29 -2.94 7.45
N LYS A 101 -5.01 -3.20 7.22
CA LYS A 101 -4.01 -2.14 7.06
C LYS A 101 -3.99 -1.18 8.28
N GLY A 102 -4.09 0.11 8.10
CA GLY A 102 -4.26 1.16 9.12
C GLY A 102 -3.82 0.79 10.54
N THR A 103 -4.77 0.72 11.45
CA THR A 103 -4.55 0.37 12.87
C THR A 103 -4.15 -1.09 13.06
N SER A 104 -4.61 -2.01 12.19
CA SER A 104 -4.23 -3.42 12.26
C SER A 104 -2.74 -3.66 12.01
N ALA A 105 -2.08 -2.77 11.27
CA ALA A 105 -0.64 -2.74 11.11
C ALA A 105 0.04 -1.93 12.24
N ALA A 106 -0.54 -0.79 12.61
CA ALA A 106 0.04 0.12 13.59
C ALA A 106 0.26 -0.53 14.97
N CYS A 107 -0.59 -1.49 15.37
CA CYS A 107 -0.48 -2.19 16.66
C CYS A 107 0.84 -2.96 16.82
N TYR A 108 1.56 -3.24 15.75
CA TYR A 108 2.88 -3.88 15.79
C TYR A 108 4.04 -2.89 15.98
N TYR A 109 3.81 -1.60 15.78
CA TYR A 109 4.84 -0.58 15.89
C TYR A 109 5.19 -0.28 17.35
N PRO A 110 6.45 0.11 17.64
CA PRO A 110 6.84 0.54 18.98
C PRO A 110 6.01 1.74 19.49
N GLN A 111 5.63 2.61 18.57
CA GLN A 111 4.76 3.77 18.81
C GLN A 111 3.66 3.78 17.74
N PRO A 112 2.51 3.14 17.96
CA PRO A 112 1.44 3.00 16.98
C PRO A 112 0.99 4.32 16.35
N ALA A 113 0.87 5.39 17.15
CA ALA A 113 0.46 6.71 16.70
C ALA A 113 1.46 7.40 15.72
N SER A 114 2.70 6.91 15.64
CA SER A 114 3.70 7.42 14.70
C SER A 114 3.52 6.89 13.26
N ARG A 115 2.72 5.83 13.07
CA ARG A 115 2.39 5.31 11.75
C ARG A 115 1.37 6.22 11.05
N MET A 116 1.78 6.79 9.91
CA MET A 116 0.90 7.66 9.13
C MET A 116 -0.26 6.88 8.52
N MET A 117 -1.48 7.39 8.71
CA MET A 117 -2.72 6.81 8.19
C MET A 117 -3.53 7.85 7.41
N GLY A 118 -4.37 7.42 6.47
CA GLY A 118 -5.24 8.29 5.68
C GLY A 118 -6.72 7.94 5.81
N ASP A 119 -7.00 6.68 5.79
CA ASP A 119 -8.31 6.05 5.63
C ASP A 119 -8.53 4.93 6.64
N ILE A 120 -9.77 4.48 6.74
CA ILE A 120 -10.20 3.29 7.49
C ILE A 120 -10.61 2.25 6.46
N ASP A 121 -9.79 1.21 6.30
CA ASP A 121 -10.13 0.05 5.47
C ASP A 121 -10.88 -0.98 6.31
N LEU A 122 -12.11 -1.29 5.94
CA LEU A 122 -13.00 -2.18 6.67
C LEU A 122 -13.40 -3.36 5.79
N LEU A 123 -13.09 -4.58 6.21
CA LEU A 123 -13.64 -5.79 5.61
C LEU A 123 -14.99 -6.12 6.25
N VAL A 124 -15.95 -6.47 5.41
CA VAL A 124 -17.29 -6.93 5.82
C VAL A 124 -17.64 -8.15 4.98
N ASP A 125 -18.34 -9.13 5.58
CA ASP A 125 -18.79 -10.28 4.83
C ASP A 125 -19.57 -9.83 3.57
N PRO A 126 -19.26 -10.35 2.39
CA PRO A 126 -19.95 -9.97 1.16
C PRO A 126 -21.47 -10.12 1.23
N ALA A 127 -21.99 -11.04 2.05
CA ALA A 127 -23.43 -11.21 2.28
C ALA A 127 -24.06 -10.05 3.05
N ASP A 128 -23.30 -9.38 3.90
CA ASP A 128 -23.74 -8.23 4.71
C ASP A 128 -23.32 -6.87 4.15
N PHE A 129 -22.63 -6.87 3.00
CA PHE A 129 -22.00 -5.67 2.44
C PHE A 129 -22.97 -4.52 2.22
N ASP A 130 -24.10 -4.76 1.54
CA ASP A 130 -25.07 -3.72 1.22
C ASP A 130 -25.68 -3.13 2.50
N ARG A 131 -25.99 -3.97 3.48
CA ARG A 131 -26.51 -3.56 4.79
C ARG A 131 -25.48 -2.76 5.58
N ALA A 132 -24.21 -3.13 5.53
CA ALA A 132 -23.13 -2.38 6.16
C ALA A 132 -22.97 -1.00 5.50
N CYS A 133 -23.02 -0.93 4.18
CA CYS A 133 -22.97 0.31 3.42
C CYS A 133 -24.16 1.24 3.76
N GLU A 134 -25.38 0.72 3.86
CA GLU A 134 -26.55 1.49 4.29
C GLU A 134 -26.32 2.13 5.65
N LEU A 135 -25.89 1.36 6.65
CA LEU A 135 -25.63 1.86 8.01
C LEU A 135 -24.52 2.90 8.06
N ILE A 136 -23.42 2.67 7.33
CA ILE A 136 -22.28 3.60 7.31
C ILE A 136 -22.64 4.90 6.57
N SER A 137 -23.49 4.83 5.55
CA SER A 137 -23.92 5.98 4.75
C SER A 137 -24.77 6.98 5.54
N GLU A 138 -25.40 6.56 6.62
CA GLU A 138 -26.19 7.46 7.48
C GLU A 138 -25.31 8.56 8.07
N GLY A 139 -25.47 9.80 7.59
CA GLY A 139 -24.66 10.95 7.99
C GLY A 139 -23.25 11.00 7.38
N ALA A 140 -22.99 10.22 6.32
CA ALA A 140 -21.76 10.25 5.56
C ALA A 140 -21.96 10.77 4.14
N GLU A 141 -20.91 11.35 3.55
CA GLU A 141 -20.83 11.75 2.15
C GLU A 141 -20.37 10.54 1.33
N TYR A 142 -21.11 10.14 0.30
CA TYR A 142 -20.66 9.11 -0.66
C TYR A 142 -19.57 9.69 -1.56
N LEU A 143 -18.43 9.00 -1.65
CA LEU A 143 -17.28 9.44 -2.46
C LEU A 143 -17.16 8.66 -3.79
N GLY A 144 -17.60 7.41 -3.82
CA GLY A 144 -17.53 6.56 -4.99
C GLY A 144 -17.56 5.07 -4.65
N GLU A 145 -17.59 4.25 -5.69
CA GLU A 145 -17.49 2.80 -5.54
C GLU A 145 -16.75 2.16 -6.72
N ASN A 146 -16.27 0.97 -6.49
CA ASN A 146 -15.78 0.06 -7.51
C ASN A 146 -16.18 -1.38 -7.15
N TYR A 147 -15.78 -2.36 -7.94
CA TYR A 147 -16.18 -3.75 -7.71
C TYR A 147 -15.70 -4.34 -6.36
N ARG A 148 -14.71 -3.73 -5.71
CA ARG A 148 -14.12 -4.20 -4.45
C ARG A 148 -14.65 -3.50 -3.22
N HIS A 149 -14.85 -2.19 -3.28
CA HIS A 149 -15.25 -1.38 -2.12
C HIS A 149 -16.12 -0.19 -2.50
N THR A 150 -16.82 0.31 -1.51
CA THR A 150 -17.50 1.60 -1.53
C THR A 150 -16.81 2.55 -0.56
N GLU A 151 -16.66 3.80 -0.97
CA GLU A 151 -15.99 4.86 -0.22
C GLU A 151 -16.97 5.87 0.33
N TYR A 152 -16.84 6.18 1.61
CA TYR A 152 -17.61 7.19 2.32
C TYR A 152 -16.69 8.17 3.05
N LYS A 153 -17.17 9.40 3.26
CA LYS A 153 -16.56 10.37 4.16
C LYS A 153 -17.47 10.61 5.35
N ARG A 154 -17.11 10.03 6.50
CA ARG A 154 -17.85 10.11 7.75
C ARG A 154 -17.03 10.88 8.79
N ASN A 155 -17.62 11.95 9.35
CA ASN A 155 -16.93 12.81 10.33
C ASN A 155 -15.55 13.32 9.82
N GLY A 156 -15.41 13.52 8.48
CA GLY A 156 -14.18 13.95 7.84
C GLY A 156 -13.06 12.90 7.81
N LEU A 157 -13.40 11.61 7.99
CA LEU A 157 -12.56 10.44 7.74
C LEU A 157 -13.05 9.73 6.48
N VAL A 158 -12.12 9.25 5.66
CA VAL A 158 -12.43 8.35 4.55
C VAL A 158 -12.56 6.93 5.09
N VAL A 159 -13.64 6.26 4.72
CA VAL A 159 -13.94 4.87 5.10
C VAL A 159 -14.18 4.08 3.83
N GLU A 160 -13.35 3.05 3.60
CA GLU A 160 -13.48 2.09 2.51
C GLU A 160 -14.10 0.81 3.05
N VAL A 161 -15.30 0.47 2.61
CA VAL A 161 -15.98 -0.78 2.97
C VAL A 161 -15.73 -1.79 1.88
N HIS A 162 -14.99 -2.85 2.18
CA HIS A 162 -14.52 -3.85 1.21
C HIS A 162 -15.40 -5.09 1.21
N ARG A 163 -15.84 -5.52 0.01
CA ARG A 163 -16.48 -6.82 -0.28
C ARG A 163 -15.58 -7.77 -1.07
N ALA A 164 -14.45 -7.28 -1.57
CA ALA A 164 -13.35 -8.04 -2.16
C ALA A 164 -12.04 -7.31 -1.87
N PHE A 165 -10.96 -8.04 -1.69
CA PHE A 165 -9.68 -7.45 -1.28
C PHE A 165 -8.54 -7.73 -2.27
N ALA A 166 -8.49 -8.95 -2.80
CA ALA A 166 -7.40 -9.43 -3.63
C ALA A 166 -7.30 -8.72 -5.00
N ILE A 167 -6.08 -8.58 -5.51
CA ILE A 167 -5.77 -8.14 -6.87
C ILE A 167 -4.59 -8.97 -7.42
N PHE A 168 -4.85 -10.23 -7.75
CA PHE A 168 -3.86 -11.07 -8.43
C PHE A 168 -3.99 -11.01 -9.95
N HIS A 169 -5.05 -10.38 -10.46
CA HIS A 169 -5.44 -10.42 -11.87
C HIS A 169 -5.66 -11.84 -12.41
N ASP A 170 -6.08 -12.74 -11.51
CA ASP A 170 -6.39 -14.13 -11.72
C ASP A 170 -7.60 -14.46 -10.85
N ALA A 171 -8.75 -14.72 -11.46
CA ALA A 171 -10.01 -14.88 -10.74
C ALA A 171 -10.01 -16.05 -9.75
N GLU A 172 -9.23 -17.11 -10.02
CA GLU A 172 -9.13 -18.26 -9.12
C GLU A 172 -8.28 -17.89 -7.88
N LYS A 173 -7.19 -17.16 -8.08
CA LYS A 173 -6.34 -16.68 -6.98
C LYS A 173 -7.02 -15.59 -6.17
N ASP A 174 -7.73 -14.66 -6.83
CA ASP A 174 -8.54 -13.64 -6.16
C ASP A 174 -9.60 -14.31 -5.26
N ALA A 175 -10.35 -15.26 -5.79
CA ALA A 175 -11.35 -16.00 -5.04
C ALA A 175 -10.76 -16.85 -3.90
N LEU A 176 -9.61 -17.49 -4.12
CA LEU A 176 -8.91 -18.28 -3.10
C LEU A 176 -8.44 -17.40 -1.93
N PHE A 177 -7.89 -16.23 -2.23
CA PHE A 177 -7.44 -15.28 -1.22
C PHE A 177 -8.62 -14.70 -0.43
N ASP A 178 -9.63 -14.18 -1.14
CA ASP A 178 -10.80 -13.57 -0.54
C ASP A 178 -11.58 -14.58 0.32
N GLN A 179 -11.75 -15.81 -0.15
CA GLN A 179 -12.38 -16.88 0.64
C GLN A 179 -11.66 -17.10 1.98
N ARG A 180 -10.32 -17.09 2.00
CA ARG A 180 -9.55 -17.26 3.23
C ARG A 180 -9.72 -16.07 4.15
N VAL A 181 -9.56 -14.85 3.64
CA VAL A 181 -9.55 -13.63 4.44
C VAL A 181 -10.95 -13.31 4.97
N PHE A 182 -11.98 -13.36 4.13
CA PHE A 182 -13.37 -13.12 4.56
C PHE A 182 -13.91 -14.26 5.43
N GLY A 183 -13.49 -15.51 5.16
CA GLY A 183 -13.85 -16.65 6.01
C GLY A 183 -13.34 -16.56 7.45
N ALA A 184 -12.31 -15.75 7.69
CA ALA A 184 -11.76 -15.53 9.04
C ALA A 184 -12.44 -14.38 9.81
N LEU A 185 -13.43 -13.69 9.24
CA LEU A 185 -14.13 -12.58 9.92
C LEU A 185 -14.84 -13.03 11.19
N GLY A 186 -15.34 -14.27 11.23
CA GLY A 186 -15.97 -14.85 12.43
C GLY A 186 -15.00 -15.05 13.61
N ASP A 187 -13.71 -15.17 13.33
CA ASP A 187 -12.63 -15.35 14.30
C ASP A 187 -11.86 -14.06 14.57
N ALA A 188 -12.36 -12.91 14.09
CA ALA A 188 -11.71 -11.63 14.25
C ALA A 188 -11.58 -11.24 15.75
N GLU A 189 -10.43 -10.69 16.10
CA GLU A 189 -10.03 -10.40 17.48
C GLU A 189 -10.31 -8.96 17.86
N LEU A 190 -10.75 -8.73 19.11
CA LEU A 190 -10.85 -7.40 19.69
C LEU A 190 -9.49 -6.96 20.21
N VAL A 191 -8.91 -5.91 19.62
CA VAL A 191 -7.60 -5.37 19.99
C VAL A 191 -7.79 -4.04 20.70
N PRO A 192 -7.35 -3.91 21.98
CA PRO A 192 -7.29 -2.62 22.66
C PRO A 192 -6.10 -1.80 22.16
N LEU A 193 -6.32 -0.51 21.89
CA LEU A 193 -5.27 0.39 21.43
C LEU A 193 -5.57 1.83 21.87
N ASP A 194 -4.70 2.42 22.66
CA ASP A 194 -4.80 3.80 23.17
C ASP A 194 -6.18 4.19 23.76
N GLY A 195 -6.80 3.26 24.50
CA GLY A 195 -8.10 3.46 25.13
C GLY A 195 -9.32 3.19 24.25
N TYR A 196 -9.10 2.81 23.00
CA TYR A 196 -10.12 2.39 22.05
C TYR A 196 -10.03 0.88 21.77
N THR A 197 -11.03 0.34 21.10
CA THR A 197 -11.05 -1.08 20.70
C THR A 197 -11.46 -1.17 19.22
N PHE A 198 -10.74 -1.98 18.46
CA PHE A 198 -11.09 -2.29 17.09
C PHE A 198 -11.02 -3.80 16.84
N CYS A 199 -11.63 -4.24 15.75
CA CYS A 199 -11.65 -5.65 15.35
C CYS A 199 -10.59 -5.89 14.28
N ARG A 200 -9.71 -6.89 14.48
CA ARG A 200 -8.62 -7.27 13.60
C ARG A 200 -8.79 -8.73 13.19
N LEU A 201 -8.45 -9.06 11.96
CA LEU A 201 -8.33 -10.45 11.52
C LEU A 201 -7.32 -11.22 12.40
N PRO A 202 -7.44 -12.55 12.52
CA PRO A 202 -6.42 -13.38 13.13
C PRO A 202 -5.03 -13.10 12.53
N ALA A 203 -3.98 -13.35 13.29
CA ALA A 203 -2.62 -12.93 12.95
C ALA A 203 -2.19 -13.34 11.52
N VAL A 204 -2.49 -14.57 11.11
CA VAL A 204 -2.11 -15.08 9.77
C VAL A 204 -2.82 -14.31 8.66
N GLU A 205 -4.13 -14.17 8.74
CA GLU A 205 -4.94 -13.49 7.72
C GLU A 205 -4.63 -12.00 7.69
N ASN A 206 -4.36 -11.38 8.84
CA ASN A 206 -3.88 -10.01 8.89
C ASN A 206 -2.54 -9.85 8.16
N GLY A 207 -1.58 -10.76 8.37
CA GLY A 207 -0.31 -10.77 7.65
C GLY A 207 -0.49 -10.95 6.14
N LEU A 208 -1.39 -11.82 5.71
CA LEU A 208 -1.72 -12.00 4.29
C LEU A 208 -2.26 -10.70 3.67
N THR A 209 -3.11 -9.95 4.39
CA THR A 209 -3.61 -8.65 3.88
C THR A 209 -2.50 -7.60 3.77
N LEU A 210 -1.51 -7.60 4.68
CA LEU A 210 -0.35 -6.70 4.61
C LEU A 210 0.56 -7.03 3.41
N LEU A 211 0.76 -8.32 3.12
CA LEU A 211 1.53 -8.73 1.95
C LEU A 211 0.79 -8.38 0.64
N GLU A 212 -0.52 -8.62 0.58
CA GLU A 212 -1.34 -8.25 -0.58
C GLU A 212 -1.37 -6.72 -0.78
N HIS A 213 -1.34 -5.94 0.30
CA HIS A 213 -1.21 -4.49 0.23
C HIS A 213 0.12 -4.06 -0.43
N ILE A 214 1.23 -4.76 -0.16
CA ILE A 214 2.50 -4.55 -0.87
C ILE A 214 2.35 -4.89 -2.35
N ASN A 215 1.76 -6.04 -2.68
CA ASN A 215 1.52 -6.47 -4.05
C ASN A 215 0.72 -5.41 -4.85
N ASN A 216 -0.34 -4.88 -4.27
CA ASN A 216 -1.17 -3.85 -4.88
C ASN A 216 -0.40 -2.55 -5.17
N HIS A 217 0.52 -2.18 -4.28
CA HIS A 217 1.34 -0.97 -4.42
C HIS A 217 2.53 -1.11 -5.34
N LEU A 218 2.99 -2.32 -5.66
CA LEU A 218 4.10 -2.54 -6.59
C LEU A 218 3.85 -1.91 -7.97
N HIS A 219 2.60 -1.84 -8.39
CA HIS A 219 2.22 -1.25 -9.68
C HIS A 219 2.05 0.28 -9.62
N SER A 220 1.56 0.82 -8.51
CA SER A 220 1.18 2.23 -8.37
C SER A 220 2.19 3.10 -7.62
N GLY A 221 3.24 2.49 -7.08
CA GLY A 221 4.28 3.14 -6.28
C GLY A 221 4.27 2.65 -4.84
N LEU A 222 5.15 1.70 -4.56
CA LEU A 222 5.38 1.14 -3.24
C LEU A 222 6.27 2.07 -2.42
N GLY A 223 5.90 2.34 -1.17
CA GLY A 223 6.68 3.13 -0.22
C GLY A 223 7.22 2.29 0.94
N LEU A 224 8.15 2.86 1.70
CA LEU A 224 8.69 2.20 2.89
C LEU A 224 7.62 1.95 3.97
N ARG A 225 6.51 2.70 3.97
CA ARG A 225 5.44 2.48 4.95
C ARG A 225 4.87 1.07 4.87
N GLN A 226 4.53 0.58 3.67
CA GLN A 226 3.99 -0.76 3.48
C GLN A 226 5.02 -1.86 3.82
N ILE A 227 6.28 -1.59 3.53
CA ILE A 227 7.39 -2.49 3.87
C ILE A 227 7.56 -2.59 5.39
N ILE A 228 7.51 -1.45 6.10
CA ILE A 228 7.62 -1.42 7.56
C ILE A 228 6.39 -2.08 8.21
N ASP A 229 5.19 -1.91 7.66
CA ASP A 229 3.99 -2.62 8.12
C ASP A 229 4.21 -4.15 8.14
N TRP A 230 4.69 -4.68 7.01
CA TRP A 230 5.03 -6.10 6.90
C TRP A 230 6.17 -6.51 7.85
N MET A 231 7.23 -5.71 7.90
CA MET A 231 8.39 -5.97 8.75
C MET A 231 8.02 -6.06 10.24
N MET A 232 7.22 -5.09 10.72
CA MET A 232 6.80 -5.06 12.12
C MET A 232 5.85 -6.21 12.46
N TYR A 233 5.00 -6.61 11.51
CA TYR A 233 4.19 -7.81 11.62
C TYR A 233 5.08 -9.07 11.67
N ALA A 234 6.00 -9.23 10.74
CA ALA A 234 6.89 -10.39 10.67
C ALA A 234 7.77 -10.55 11.92
N ASP A 235 8.23 -9.43 12.49
CA ASP A 235 8.99 -9.43 13.76
C ASP A 235 8.19 -10.01 14.93
N ARG A 236 6.88 -9.79 14.96
CA ARG A 236 6.02 -10.13 16.09
C ARG A 236 5.30 -11.48 15.95
N GLU A 237 4.88 -11.80 14.73
CA GLU A 237 3.91 -12.88 14.49
C GLU A 237 4.44 -13.98 13.55
N LEU A 238 5.53 -13.74 12.80
CA LEU A 238 5.92 -14.62 11.70
C LEU A 238 7.29 -15.24 11.93
N ASP A 239 7.35 -16.22 12.82
CA ASP A 239 8.52 -17.09 12.97
C ASP A 239 8.55 -18.20 11.90
N ASP A 240 9.63 -18.98 11.87
CA ASP A 240 9.81 -20.07 10.92
C ASP A 240 8.68 -21.13 11.02
N ALA A 241 8.17 -21.41 12.21
CA ALA A 241 7.13 -22.40 12.40
C ALA A 241 5.79 -21.95 11.79
N VAL A 242 5.40 -20.70 12.02
CA VAL A 242 4.20 -20.09 11.42
C VAL A 242 4.36 -19.99 9.91
N TRP A 243 5.55 -19.60 9.43
CA TRP A 243 5.84 -19.52 8.01
C TRP A 243 5.58 -20.86 7.28
N TYR A 244 6.24 -21.92 7.71
CA TYR A 244 6.14 -23.22 7.02
C TYR A 244 4.78 -23.89 7.19
N ARG A 245 4.06 -23.64 8.30
CA ARG A 245 2.75 -24.22 8.54
C ARG A 245 1.63 -23.50 7.79
N ASP A 246 1.61 -22.16 7.83
CA ASP A 246 0.44 -21.37 7.45
C ASP A 246 0.66 -20.51 6.19
N PHE A 247 1.86 -19.90 6.04
CA PHE A 247 2.13 -18.96 4.97
C PHE A 247 2.64 -19.61 3.69
N ALA A 248 3.76 -20.33 3.74
CA ALA A 248 4.40 -20.87 2.55
C ALA A 248 3.47 -21.73 1.70
N PRO A 249 2.69 -22.70 2.27
CA PRO A 249 1.80 -23.53 1.46
C PRO A 249 0.67 -22.74 0.78
N PHE A 250 0.24 -21.64 1.39
CA PHE A 250 -0.80 -20.78 0.82
C PHE A 250 -0.23 -19.83 -0.23
N LEU A 251 0.91 -19.19 0.05
CA LEU A 251 1.56 -18.28 -0.87
C LEU A 251 2.09 -18.97 -2.13
N GLN A 252 2.49 -20.24 -2.05
CA GLN A 252 2.84 -21.06 -3.22
C GLN A 252 1.66 -21.20 -4.19
N LYS A 253 0.44 -21.43 -3.69
CA LYS A 253 -0.78 -21.49 -4.52
C LYS A 253 -1.09 -20.16 -5.19
N LEU A 254 -0.71 -19.06 -4.55
CA LEU A 254 -0.91 -17.69 -5.06
C LEU A 254 0.27 -17.19 -5.89
N GLU A 255 1.39 -17.95 -5.97
CA GLU A 255 2.66 -17.51 -6.58
C GLU A 255 3.21 -16.21 -5.96
N ARG A 256 3.12 -16.09 -4.62
CA ARG A 256 3.55 -14.90 -3.85
C ARG A 256 4.65 -15.19 -2.84
N GLU A 257 5.15 -16.42 -2.79
CA GLU A 257 6.22 -16.82 -1.89
C GLU A 257 7.50 -16.00 -2.14
N THR A 258 7.92 -15.86 -3.42
CA THR A 258 9.10 -15.06 -3.79
C THR A 258 8.99 -13.61 -3.33
N LEU A 259 7.82 -12.98 -3.46
CA LEU A 259 7.58 -11.63 -2.97
C LEU A 259 7.80 -11.54 -1.45
N ALA A 260 7.17 -12.43 -0.68
CA ALA A 260 7.29 -12.44 0.78
C ALA A 260 8.74 -12.67 1.25
N VAL A 261 9.42 -13.65 0.65
CA VAL A 261 10.82 -13.98 0.94
C VAL A 261 11.74 -12.79 0.64
N THR A 262 11.60 -12.18 -0.54
CA THR A 262 12.42 -11.03 -0.96
C THR A 262 12.18 -9.80 -0.07
N VAL A 263 10.93 -9.47 0.23
CA VAL A 263 10.60 -8.31 1.10
C VAL A 263 11.15 -8.51 2.50
N THR A 264 11.04 -9.71 3.06
CA THR A 264 11.52 -9.99 4.43
C THR A 264 13.05 -9.96 4.50
N ARG A 265 13.75 -10.58 3.55
CA ARG A 265 15.22 -10.50 3.47
C ARG A 265 15.70 -9.06 3.27
N MET A 266 15.03 -8.30 2.41
CA MET A 266 15.30 -6.88 2.22
C MET A 266 15.16 -6.09 3.54
N CYS A 267 14.18 -6.41 4.39
CA CYS A 267 14.04 -5.79 5.71
C CYS A 267 15.20 -6.13 6.65
N GLN A 268 15.73 -7.35 6.61
CA GLN A 268 16.97 -7.72 7.33
C GLN A 268 18.15 -6.90 6.82
N MET A 269 18.36 -6.84 5.52
CA MET A 269 19.51 -6.15 4.90
C MET A 269 19.52 -4.64 5.17
N TYR A 270 18.37 -3.99 5.19
CA TYR A 270 18.30 -2.52 5.17
C TYR A 270 17.63 -1.87 6.39
N LEU A 271 16.68 -2.56 7.03
CA LEU A 271 15.83 -1.99 8.07
C LEU A 271 16.03 -2.60 9.46
N GLY A 272 16.95 -3.55 9.61
CA GLY A 272 17.34 -4.10 10.90
C GLY A 272 16.39 -5.14 11.48
N LEU A 273 15.55 -5.78 10.66
CA LEU A 273 14.77 -6.94 11.08
C LEU A 273 15.72 -8.03 11.63
N ARG A 274 15.28 -8.76 12.64
CA ARG A 274 16.08 -9.81 13.30
C ARG A 274 16.49 -10.93 12.33
N GLU A 275 17.71 -11.44 12.46
CA GLU A 275 18.29 -12.45 11.56
C GLU A 275 17.88 -13.90 11.91
N ASP A 276 17.24 -14.12 13.04
CA ASP A 276 16.74 -15.45 13.45
C ASP A 276 15.42 -15.85 12.75
N ILE A 277 14.84 -14.96 11.95
CA ILE A 277 13.87 -15.31 10.90
C ILE A 277 14.65 -15.92 9.74
N THR A 278 14.67 -17.25 9.64
CA THR A 278 15.58 -17.95 8.70
C THR A 278 14.92 -18.37 7.39
N TRP A 279 13.60 -18.42 7.32
CA TRP A 279 12.87 -18.84 6.13
C TRP A 279 13.11 -17.94 4.89
N CYS A 280 13.55 -16.70 5.09
CA CYS A 280 13.86 -15.77 3.99
C CYS A 280 15.37 -15.75 3.62
N ALA A 281 16.22 -16.56 4.27
CA ALA A 281 17.67 -16.52 4.07
C ALA A 281 18.13 -16.94 2.66
N HIS A 282 17.28 -17.66 1.92
CA HIS A 282 17.57 -18.10 0.55
C HIS A 282 17.16 -17.08 -0.53
N ALA A 283 16.67 -15.90 -0.14
CA ALA A 283 16.30 -14.85 -1.09
C ALA A 283 17.49 -14.41 -1.95
N ASP A 284 17.20 -14.05 -3.19
CA ASP A 284 18.18 -13.40 -4.07
C ASP A 284 18.44 -11.97 -3.57
N GLU A 285 19.66 -11.73 -3.08
CA GLU A 285 20.05 -10.42 -2.55
C GLU A 285 20.14 -9.33 -3.64
N ASP A 286 20.40 -9.69 -4.90
CA ASP A 286 20.34 -8.72 -6.00
C ASP A 286 18.91 -8.26 -6.24
N LEU A 287 17.95 -9.18 -6.20
CA LEU A 287 16.53 -8.87 -6.27
C LEU A 287 16.07 -7.99 -5.07
N CYS A 288 16.58 -8.27 -3.87
CA CYS A 288 16.34 -7.41 -2.69
C CYS A 288 16.87 -5.98 -2.91
N ARG A 289 18.08 -5.84 -3.49
CA ARG A 289 18.68 -4.54 -3.82
C ARG A 289 17.87 -3.80 -4.89
N GLU A 290 17.43 -4.50 -5.93
CA GLU A 290 16.59 -3.92 -6.98
C GLU A 290 15.27 -3.42 -6.44
N LEU A 291 14.60 -4.21 -5.58
CA LEU A 291 13.35 -3.83 -4.94
C LEU A 291 13.53 -2.59 -4.03
N MET A 292 14.57 -2.54 -3.20
CA MET A 292 14.85 -1.37 -2.36
C MET A 292 15.09 -0.11 -3.22
N ASN A 293 15.89 -0.23 -4.29
CA ASN A 293 16.12 0.87 -5.22
C ASN A 293 14.83 1.34 -5.89
N TYR A 294 13.97 0.41 -6.28
CA TYR A 294 12.66 0.70 -6.84
C TYR A 294 11.78 1.51 -5.87
N ILE A 295 11.68 1.08 -4.60
CA ILE A 295 10.93 1.75 -3.55
C ILE A 295 11.44 3.18 -3.32
N LEU A 296 12.75 3.33 -3.13
CA LEU A 296 13.39 4.62 -2.89
C LEU A 296 13.24 5.57 -4.09
N TYR A 297 13.23 5.02 -5.30
CA TYR A 297 13.05 5.81 -6.51
C TYR A 297 11.60 6.30 -6.70
N GLN A 298 10.61 5.43 -6.46
CA GLN A 298 9.20 5.73 -6.70
C GLN A 298 8.56 6.57 -5.58
N GLY A 299 8.86 6.24 -4.35
CA GLY A 299 8.13 6.76 -3.19
C GLY A 299 6.69 6.22 -3.10
N ASN A 300 6.06 6.44 -1.99
CA ASN A 300 4.69 6.00 -1.74
C ASN A 300 3.70 6.67 -2.71
N PHE A 301 2.88 5.88 -3.39
CA PHE A 301 1.99 6.31 -4.49
C PHE A 301 2.71 7.04 -5.63
N GLY A 302 3.99 6.73 -5.87
CA GLY A 302 4.76 7.37 -6.92
C GLY A 302 4.97 8.89 -6.72
N ARG A 303 4.89 9.39 -5.48
CA ARG A 303 4.92 10.83 -5.13
C ARG A 303 6.17 11.57 -5.60
N LYS A 304 7.26 10.86 -5.84
CA LYS A 304 8.49 11.46 -6.37
C LYS A 304 8.42 11.80 -7.85
N ASN A 305 7.42 11.30 -8.53
CA ASN A 305 7.23 11.52 -9.96
C ASN A 305 6.03 12.45 -10.16
N GLU A 306 6.24 13.74 -9.87
CA GLU A 306 5.20 14.80 -9.93
C GLU A 306 4.52 14.93 -11.31
N ASN A 307 5.09 14.35 -12.35
CA ASN A 307 4.68 14.54 -13.72
C ASN A 307 3.69 13.50 -14.28
N GLY A 308 3.11 12.64 -13.44
CA GLY A 308 2.10 11.65 -13.89
C GLY A 308 2.64 10.57 -14.85
N SER A 309 3.98 10.50 -15.05
CA SER A 309 4.62 9.50 -15.90
C SER A 309 4.50 8.07 -15.34
N ASN A 310 4.21 7.93 -14.04
CA ASN A 310 4.05 6.64 -13.40
C ASN A 310 2.85 5.85 -13.93
N CYS A 311 1.70 6.51 -14.10
CA CYS A 311 0.52 5.82 -14.66
C CYS A 311 0.77 5.29 -16.08
N ALA A 312 1.60 5.98 -16.87
CA ALA A 312 1.94 5.53 -18.21
C ALA A 312 3.01 4.42 -18.19
N SER A 313 4.03 4.52 -17.31
CA SER A 313 5.04 3.46 -17.16
C SER A 313 4.45 2.21 -16.52
N GLU A 314 3.57 2.35 -15.53
CA GLU A 314 2.79 1.27 -14.96
C GLU A 314 2.00 0.52 -16.04
N MET A 315 1.27 1.25 -16.86
CA MET A 315 0.48 0.68 -17.94
C MET A 315 1.33 -0.09 -18.96
N ILE A 316 2.50 0.46 -19.32
CA ILE A 316 3.42 -0.17 -20.27
C ILE A 316 4.13 -1.38 -19.63
N SER A 317 4.47 -1.33 -18.34
CA SER A 317 5.12 -2.45 -17.63
C SER A 317 4.20 -3.65 -17.44
N VAL A 318 2.89 -3.43 -17.40
CA VAL A 318 1.87 -4.45 -17.17
C VAL A 318 1.42 -5.11 -18.49
N THR A 319 1.75 -4.54 -19.65
CA THR A 319 1.29 -5.05 -20.96
C THR A 319 2.43 -5.65 -21.79
N ARG A 320 2.30 -6.94 -22.17
CA ARG A 320 3.29 -7.68 -22.96
C ARG A 320 3.17 -7.44 -24.48
N SER A 321 2.04 -6.92 -24.95
CA SER A 321 1.79 -6.76 -26.37
C SER A 321 1.04 -5.47 -26.69
N PRO A 322 1.16 -4.93 -27.91
CA PRO A 322 0.37 -3.77 -28.34
C PRO A 322 -1.14 -3.99 -28.22
N LEU A 323 -1.60 -5.24 -28.36
CA LEU A 323 -3.01 -5.61 -28.22
C LEU A 323 -3.48 -5.53 -26.76
N ALA A 324 -2.66 -6.01 -25.82
CA ALA A 324 -2.93 -5.89 -24.39
C ALA A 324 -2.94 -4.42 -23.95
N LEU A 325 -2.01 -3.60 -24.43
CA LEU A 325 -2.00 -2.16 -24.20
C LEU A 325 -3.28 -1.49 -24.74
N PHE A 326 -3.69 -1.85 -25.93
CA PHE A 326 -4.95 -1.34 -26.52
C PHE A 326 -6.16 -1.70 -25.65
N ARG A 327 -6.25 -2.95 -25.17
CA ARG A 327 -7.35 -3.40 -24.29
C ARG A 327 -7.40 -2.63 -22.98
N VAL A 328 -6.27 -2.44 -22.33
CA VAL A 328 -6.17 -1.65 -21.08
C VAL A 328 -6.56 -0.19 -21.31
N LEU A 329 -6.11 0.43 -22.41
CA LEU A 329 -6.51 1.79 -22.79
C LEU A 329 -8.01 1.88 -23.04
N GLN A 330 -8.56 0.88 -23.73
CA GLN A 330 -9.99 0.78 -24.03
C GLN A 330 -10.82 0.66 -22.75
N GLN A 331 -10.43 -0.25 -21.85
CA GLN A 331 -11.11 -0.48 -20.58
C GLN A 331 -11.08 0.78 -19.69
N ARG A 332 -9.90 1.37 -19.47
CA ARG A 332 -9.76 2.61 -18.69
C ARG A 332 -10.49 3.80 -19.33
N GLY A 333 -10.52 3.84 -20.65
CA GLY A 333 -11.28 4.85 -21.38
C GLY A 333 -12.78 4.69 -21.19
N CYS A 334 -13.29 3.46 -21.20
CA CYS A 334 -14.70 3.18 -20.91
C CYS A 334 -15.10 3.61 -19.50
N ILE A 335 -14.29 3.29 -18.49
CA ILE A 335 -14.52 3.71 -17.09
C ILE A 335 -14.55 5.25 -17.00
N ASN A 336 -13.58 5.93 -17.60
CA ASN A 336 -13.49 7.39 -17.54
C ASN A 336 -14.55 8.14 -18.40
N LEU A 337 -15.27 7.44 -19.25
CA LEU A 337 -16.32 7.97 -20.11
C LEU A 337 -17.70 7.35 -19.80
N GLU A 338 -17.86 6.67 -18.67
CA GLU A 338 -19.06 5.90 -18.35
C GLU A 338 -20.34 6.69 -18.56
N ASP A 339 -20.50 7.86 -17.94
CA ASP A 339 -21.65 8.76 -18.12
C ASP A 339 -21.89 9.18 -19.57
N ALA A 340 -20.82 9.35 -20.36
CA ALA A 340 -20.92 9.74 -21.77
C ALA A 340 -21.31 8.55 -22.65
N ILE A 341 -20.82 7.36 -22.29
CA ILE A 341 -21.12 6.10 -22.99
C ILE A 341 -22.58 5.70 -22.73
N GLU A 342 -23.10 5.87 -21.52
CA GLU A 342 -24.54 5.66 -21.23
C GLU A 342 -25.43 6.52 -22.10
N ARG A 343 -25.07 7.80 -22.29
CA ARG A 343 -25.82 8.73 -23.15
C ARG A 343 -25.60 8.47 -24.63
N ARG A 344 -24.43 7.94 -25.02
CA ARG A 344 -24.02 7.72 -26.41
C ARG A 344 -23.17 6.45 -26.55
N PRO A 345 -23.78 5.26 -26.69
CA PRO A 345 -23.08 3.95 -26.64
C PRO A 345 -21.95 3.79 -27.66
N PHE A 346 -22.01 4.48 -28.81
CA PHE A 346 -20.95 4.42 -29.81
C PHE A 346 -19.59 4.98 -29.34
N LEU A 347 -19.56 5.83 -28.30
CA LEU A 347 -18.32 6.37 -27.72
C LEU A 347 -17.44 5.26 -27.13
N ARG A 348 -18.02 4.12 -26.78
CA ARG A 348 -17.27 2.95 -26.31
C ARG A 348 -16.15 2.54 -27.30
N TYR A 349 -16.40 2.61 -28.62
CA TYR A 349 -15.40 2.24 -29.62
C TYR A 349 -14.19 3.19 -29.69
N PHE A 350 -14.32 4.40 -29.16
CA PHE A 350 -13.30 5.44 -29.19
C PHE A 350 -12.71 5.73 -27.79
N ALA A 351 -13.10 4.99 -26.78
CA ALA A 351 -12.71 5.21 -25.39
C ALA A 351 -11.18 5.17 -25.20
N TRP A 352 -10.47 4.30 -25.92
CA TRP A 352 -8.99 4.25 -25.93
C TRP A 352 -8.35 5.55 -26.44
N MET A 353 -8.93 6.20 -27.45
CA MET A 353 -8.43 7.49 -27.96
C MET A 353 -8.59 8.59 -26.91
N TYR A 354 -9.72 8.63 -26.23
CA TYR A 354 -9.93 9.53 -25.11
C TYR A 354 -8.90 9.32 -24.01
N GLN A 355 -8.61 8.09 -23.67
CA GLN A 355 -7.61 7.76 -22.65
C GLN A 355 -6.19 8.20 -23.07
N ILE A 356 -5.82 7.99 -24.31
CA ILE A 356 -4.56 8.54 -24.86
C ILE A 356 -4.56 10.06 -24.79
N GLY A 357 -5.65 10.70 -25.22
CA GLY A 357 -5.79 12.17 -25.16
C GLY A 357 -5.61 12.71 -23.74
N ARG A 358 -6.17 12.03 -22.71
CA ARG A 358 -5.94 12.39 -21.30
C ARG A 358 -4.46 12.30 -20.89
N TYR A 359 -3.77 11.24 -21.30
CA TYR A 359 -2.33 11.11 -21.00
C TYR A 359 -1.48 12.16 -21.73
N VAL A 360 -1.79 12.43 -23.00
CA VAL A 360 -1.13 13.49 -23.76
C VAL A 360 -1.39 14.86 -23.13
N HIS A 361 -2.62 15.16 -22.76
CA HIS A 361 -2.99 16.41 -22.10
C HIS A 361 -2.26 16.59 -20.75
N ARG A 362 -2.19 15.53 -19.93
CA ARG A 362 -1.41 15.55 -18.67
C ARG A 362 0.09 15.73 -18.95
N GLY A 363 0.63 15.05 -19.96
CA GLY A 363 2.02 15.20 -20.38
C GLY A 363 2.33 16.61 -20.92
N LEU A 364 1.43 17.24 -21.66
CA LEU A 364 1.54 18.61 -22.13
C LEU A 364 1.48 19.64 -21.01
N ALA A 365 0.70 19.35 -19.95
CA ALA A 365 0.58 20.23 -18.79
C ALA A 365 1.82 20.19 -17.88
N THR A 366 2.66 19.16 -17.97
CA THR A 366 3.77 18.92 -17.06
C THR A 366 5.14 18.93 -17.75
N GLU A 367 5.27 18.38 -18.99
CA GLU A 367 6.51 18.32 -19.76
C GLU A 367 6.23 18.11 -21.28
N HIS A 368 7.31 18.16 -22.07
CA HIS A 368 7.22 17.91 -23.52
C HIS A 368 6.75 16.47 -23.81
N PRO A 369 5.68 16.23 -24.62
CA PRO A 369 5.00 14.91 -24.79
C PRO A 369 5.94 13.78 -25.20
N VAL A 370 6.93 14.07 -26.05
CA VAL A 370 7.93 13.09 -26.51
C VAL A 370 8.84 12.63 -25.37
N ARG A 371 9.21 13.56 -24.47
CA ARG A 371 10.03 13.26 -23.30
C ARG A 371 9.24 12.42 -22.31
N PHE A 372 7.96 12.73 -22.10
CA PHE A 372 7.04 11.96 -21.27
C PHE A 372 6.92 10.50 -21.74
N LEU A 373 6.63 10.27 -23.03
CA LEU A 373 6.53 8.92 -23.60
C LEU A 373 7.86 8.15 -23.54
N ARG A 374 8.97 8.83 -23.88
CA ARG A 374 10.31 8.22 -23.81
C ARG A 374 10.64 7.81 -22.38
N THR A 375 10.35 8.64 -21.41
CA THR A 375 10.56 8.36 -19.98
C THR A 375 9.71 7.18 -19.53
N ALA A 376 8.42 7.14 -19.89
CA ALA A 376 7.52 6.03 -19.56
C ALA A 376 8.02 4.69 -20.13
N ILE A 377 8.44 4.66 -21.40
CA ILE A 377 8.98 3.45 -22.06
C ILE A 377 10.31 3.02 -21.45
N THR A 378 11.21 3.96 -21.15
CA THR A 378 12.51 3.63 -20.56
C THR A 378 12.38 3.08 -19.14
N ARG A 379 11.40 3.55 -18.36
CA ARG A 379 11.13 3.09 -16.97
C ARG A 379 10.37 1.78 -16.91
N SER A 380 9.55 1.48 -17.91
CA SER A 380 8.69 0.28 -17.90
C SER A 380 9.47 -1.04 -17.96
N LYS A 381 10.60 -1.08 -18.67
CA LYS A 381 11.38 -2.31 -18.85
C LYS A 381 12.00 -2.85 -17.55
N PRO A 382 12.76 -2.05 -16.77
CA PRO A 382 13.29 -2.50 -15.47
C PRO A 382 12.18 -2.89 -14.49
N GLN A 383 11.12 -2.08 -14.42
CA GLN A 383 9.96 -2.37 -13.58
C GLN A 383 9.30 -3.70 -13.96
N SER A 384 9.12 -3.95 -15.25
CA SER A 384 8.56 -5.19 -15.76
C SER A 384 9.39 -6.42 -15.38
N SER A 385 10.74 -6.32 -15.50
CA SER A 385 11.65 -7.40 -15.09
C SER A 385 11.58 -7.68 -13.59
N LEU A 386 11.57 -6.62 -12.76
CA LEU A 386 11.44 -6.76 -11.30
C LEU A 386 10.12 -7.46 -10.92
N LEU A 387 8.99 -7.04 -11.50
CA LEU A 387 7.69 -7.62 -11.21
C LEU A 387 7.60 -9.10 -11.62
N GLU A 388 8.23 -9.48 -12.74
CA GLU A 388 8.32 -10.88 -13.16
C GLU A 388 9.13 -11.72 -12.16
N GLN A 389 10.29 -11.22 -11.75
CA GLN A 389 11.16 -11.92 -10.80
C GLN A 389 10.51 -12.09 -9.42
N LEU A 390 9.68 -11.12 -9.00
CA LEU A 390 8.92 -11.19 -7.75
C LEU A 390 7.69 -12.12 -7.84
N GLY A 391 7.39 -12.71 -9.00
CA GLY A 391 6.21 -13.53 -9.21
C GLY A 391 4.91 -12.73 -9.21
N VAL A 392 4.99 -11.39 -9.30
CA VAL A 392 3.82 -10.52 -9.36
C VAL A 392 3.25 -10.63 -10.77
N THR A 393 2.10 -11.28 -10.91
CA THR A 393 1.47 -11.54 -12.20
C THR A 393 1.18 -10.23 -12.93
N ARG A 394 1.56 -10.20 -14.19
CA ARG A 394 1.13 -9.15 -15.12
C ARG A 394 -0.35 -9.32 -15.39
N ILE A 395 -1.04 -8.24 -15.75
CA ILE A 395 -2.40 -8.30 -16.32
C ILE A 395 -2.27 -9.09 -17.63
N GLU A 396 -2.35 -10.41 -17.55
CA GLU A 396 -2.56 -11.26 -18.71
C GLU A 396 -4.06 -11.33 -18.99
N GLU A 397 -4.42 -10.83 -20.14
CA GLU A 397 -5.59 -11.14 -20.96
C GLU A 397 -6.73 -11.91 -20.27
N GLU A 398 -7.48 -11.32 -19.37
CA GLU A 398 -8.86 -11.72 -19.18
C GLU A 398 -9.68 -11.25 -20.39
N GLY A 399 -9.49 -11.96 -21.48
CA GLY A 399 -10.24 -11.88 -22.72
C GLY A 399 -11.03 -13.13 -22.97
N LYS A 400 -11.68 -13.71 -21.92
CA LYS A 400 -12.67 -14.76 -22.12
C LYS A 400 -13.80 -14.63 -21.11
N LYS A 401 -14.96 -14.22 -21.66
CA LYS A 401 -16.32 -14.41 -21.17
C LYS A 401 -16.79 -13.48 -20.03
N VAL A 402 -17.31 -12.33 -20.42
CA VAL A 402 -18.64 -11.93 -19.94
C VAL A 402 -19.59 -12.12 -21.15
N GLN A 403 -20.29 -13.21 -21.17
CA GLN A 403 -21.59 -13.33 -21.85
C GLN A 403 -22.66 -12.85 -20.89
#